data_541ab71fd089d09ebb71682e50755797
#
_entry.id   541ab71fd089d09ebb71682e50755797
#
_cell.length_a   1.000
_cell.length_b   1.000
_cell.length_c   1.000
_cell.angle_alpha   90.00
_cell.angle_beta   90.00
_cell.angle_gamma   90.00
#
_symmetry.space_group_name_H-M   'P 1'
#
loop_
_entity.id
_entity.type
_entity.pdbx_description
1 polymer ?
#
loop_
_entity_poly.entity_id
_entity_poly.type
_entity_poly.pdbx_seq_one_letter_code
_entity_poly.pdbx_strand_id
1 'polypeptide(L)'
;MKSSIKLLISPLIIILASCSNPADSTVDAKIAEAAEAATSIDGKTYIFNKDSTIGFIGSKVTGSREGGFKNFTGSFDLKDDEPQSGQFTIDMNSTWSDDERLTKHLKAEDFFDVENYPESKFVATNFSKSLEGKYELSGNLTLRGVTKNITFPTQVIHNANSVLLKAEFDINRQDFGISYAGKVDDLIRDEVIIKLNLIAQSQ
;
A
#
# COMPACT_ATOMS: atom_id res chain seq x y z
N MET A 1 -6.98 -45.35 -57.65
CA MET A 1 -7.09 -45.01 -56.20
C MET A 1 -6.26 -43.77 -55.93
N LYS A 2 -6.89 -42.57 -55.74
CA LYS A 2 -6.20 -41.32 -55.44
C LYS A 2 -6.34 -41.07 -53.93
N SER A 3 -5.23 -41.18 -53.18
CA SER A 3 -5.15 -40.89 -51.76
C SER A 3 -4.95 -39.40 -51.56
N SER A 4 -5.92 -38.73 -50.96
CA SER A 4 -5.84 -37.31 -50.60
C SER A 4 -5.31 -37.18 -49.17
N ILE A 5 -4.08 -36.71 -49.02
CA ILE A 5 -3.48 -36.34 -47.72
C ILE A 5 -4.07 -35.00 -47.31
N LYS A 6 -4.88 -35.01 -46.24
CA LYS A 6 -5.34 -33.77 -45.57
C LYS A 6 -4.25 -33.30 -44.62
N LEU A 7 -3.61 -32.19 -44.96
CA LEU A 7 -2.67 -31.48 -44.10
C LEU A 7 -3.44 -30.74 -43.01
N LEU A 8 -3.36 -31.21 -41.77
CA LEU A 8 -3.90 -30.54 -40.59
C LEU A 8 -2.94 -29.42 -40.18
N ILE A 9 -3.29 -28.18 -40.51
CA ILE A 9 -2.59 -26.99 -39.99
C ILE A 9 -3.15 -26.70 -38.59
N SER A 10 -2.39 -27.01 -37.54
CA SER A 10 -2.69 -26.63 -36.18
C SER A 10 -2.35 -25.14 -35.96
N PRO A 11 -3.27 -24.29 -35.50
CA PRO A 11 -2.93 -22.91 -35.22
C PRO A 11 -2.04 -22.85 -33.98
N LEU A 12 -0.82 -22.37 -34.15
CA LEU A 12 0.09 -22.02 -33.07
C LEU A 12 -0.47 -20.76 -32.36
N ILE A 13 -1.11 -20.93 -31.21
CA ILE A 13 -1.53 -19.83 -30.37
C ILE A 13 -0.28 -19.28 -29.68
N ILE A 14 0.23 -18.16 -30.18
CA ILE A 14 1.29 -17.38 -29.53
C ILE A 14 0.61 -16.64 -28.36
N ILE A 15 0.79 -17.14 -27.15
CA ILE A 15 0.44 -16.41 -25.92
C ILE A 15 1.49 -15.31 -25.77
N LEU A 16 1.12 -14.08 -26.12
CA LEU A 16 1.89 -12.89 -25.78
C LEU A 16 1.78 -12.73 -24.26
N ALA A 17 2.83 -13.10 -23.54
CA ALA A 17 2.98 -12.71 -22.13
C ALA A 17 3.14 -11.18 -22.10
N SER A 18 2.03 -10.47 -21.96
CA SER A 18 2.04 -9.04 -21.68
C SER A 18 2.65 -8.86 -20.29
N CYS A 19 3.74 -8.11 -20.18
CA CYS A 19 4.24 -7.61 -18.90
C CYS A 19 3.25 -6.55 -18.41
N SER A 20 2.13 -6.99 -17.78
CA SER A 20 1.15 -6.10 -17.18
C SER A 20 1.77 -5.42 -15.95
N ASN A 21 1.38 -4.16 -15.70
CA ASN A 21 1.69 -3.51 -14.44
C ASN A 21 0.90 -4.22 -13.32
N PRO A 22 1.53 -4.70 -12.24
CA PRO A 22 0.77 -5.26 -11.12
C PRO A 22 -0.29 -4.32 -10.56
N ALA A 23 -0.06 -3.01 -10.60
CA ALA A 23 -1.01 -1.99 -10.15
C ALA A 23 -2.28 -1.90 -11.02
N ASP A 24 -2.26 -2.37 -12.28
CA ASP A 24 -3.48 -2.41 -13.13
C ASP A 24 -4.62 -3.25 -12.53
N SER A 25 -4.32 -4.07 -11.51
CA SER A 25 -5.29 -4.91 -10.80
C SER A 25 -5.69 -4.38 -9.42
N THR A 26 -5.10 -3.28 -8.98
CA THR A 26 -5.42 -2.62 -7.70
C THR A 26 -6.33 -1.40 -7.92
N VAL A 27 -6.77 -0.79 -6.83
CA VAL A 27 -7.56 0.44 -6.87
C VAL A 27 -6.63 1.60 -6.57
N ASP A 28 -6.59 2.59 -7.46
CA ASP A 28 -5.85 3.83 -7.24
C ASP A 28 -6.41 4.55 -6.00
N ALA A 29 -5.55 4.93 -5.06
CA ALA A 29 -5.95 5.83 -4.01
C ALA A 29 -6.26 7.22 -4.58
N LYS A 30 -7.37 7.81 -4.16
CA LYS A 30 -7.70 9.20 -4.50
C LYS A 30 -6.78 10.11 -3.70
N ILE A 31 -6.07 11.01 -4.37
CA ILE A 31 -5.14 11.96 -3.75
C ILE A 31 -5.77 13.34 -3.65
N ALA A 32 -5.62 14.00 -2.50
CA ALA A 32 -6.07 15.36 -2.24
C ALA A 32 -5.06 16.10 -1.34
N GLU A 33 -5.27 17.40 -1.11
CA GLU A 33 -4.52 18.16 -0.13
C GLU A 33 -4.81 17.66 1.29
N ALA A 34 -3.86 17.87 2.22
CA ALA A 34 -4.01 17.46 3.62
C ALA A 34 -5.30 18.03 4.23
N ALA A 35 -6.02 17.21 5.00
CA ALA A 35 -7.26 17.56 5.66
C ALA A 35 -7.09 17.56 7.19
N GLU A 36 -8.08 18.05 7.92
CA GLU A 36 -8.07 17.94 9.39
C GLU A 36 -8.14 16.46 9.80
N ALA A 37 -7.36 16.11 10.83
CA ALA A 37 -7.37 14.76 11.40
C ALA A 37 -8.76 14.45 12.00
N ALA A 38 -9.19 13.19 11.91
CA ALA A 38 -10.36 12.74 12.65
C ALA A 38 -10.14 12.97 14.15
N THR A 39 -11.12 13.62 14.78
CA THR A 39 -11.04 13.87 16.23
C THR A 39 -11.20 12.53 16.96
N SER A 40 -10.25 12.21 17.83
CA SER A 40 -10.44 11.10 18.77
C SER A 40 -11.65 11.42 19.65
N ILE A 41 -12.62 10.54 19.65
CA ILE A 41 -13.80 10.63 20.48
C ILE A 41 -13.70 9.62 21.61
N ASP A 42 -14.48 9.83 22.65
CA ASP A 42 -14.58 8.91 23.78
C ASP A 42 -14.99 7.51 23.30
N GLY A 43 -14.01 6.64 23.10
CA GLY A 43 -14.13 5.32 22.49
C GLY A 43 -13.08 4.37 23.06
N LYS A 44 -13.08 3.13 22.59
CA LYS A 44 -12.12 2.11 22.97
C LYS A 44 -10.91 2.13 22.04
N THR A 45 -9.72 2.22 22.60
CA THR A 45 -8.46 2.19 21.84
C THR A 45 -7.94 0.76 21.65
N TYR A 46 -7.52 0.46 20.44
CA TYR A 46 -6.90 -0.80 20.04
C TYR A 46 -5.50 -0.51 19.50
N ILE A 47 -4.47 -1.13 20.09
CA ILE A 47 -3.06 -0.92 19.73
C ILE A 47 -2.60 -2.03 18.80
N PHE A 48 -1.84 -1.69 17.76
CA PHE A 48 -1.29 -2.65 16.81
C PHE A 48 -0.41 -3.69 17.53
N ASN A 49 -0.58 -4.93 17.14
CA ASN A 49 0.26 -6.02 17.62
C ASN A 49 1.37 -6.37 16.60
N LYS A 50 2.27 -7.26 17.02
CA LYS A 50 3.43 -7.70 16.24
C LYS A 50 3.08 -8.48 14.95
N ASP A 51 1.85 -8.95 14.80
CA ASP A 51 1.40 -9.71 13.64
C ASP A 51 0.85 -8.78 12.54
N SER A 52 0.83 -7.47 12.80
CA SER A 52 0.53 -6.44 11.81
C SER A 52 1.64 -6.36 10.76
N THR A 53 1.26 -6.06 9.52
CA THR A 53 2.20 -5.86 8.42
C THR A 53 1.82 -4.64 7.58
N ILE A 54 2.85 -3.89 7.17
CA ILE A 54 2.77 -2.84 6.15
C ILE A 54 3.79 -3.20 5.07
N GLY A 55 3.29 -3.52 3.88
CA GLY A 55 4.10 -3.92 2.74
C GLY A 55 3.83 -3.06 1.52
N PHE A 56 4.71 -3.17 0.53
CA PHE A 56 4.55 -2.54 -0.77
C PHE A 56 5.05 -3.45 -1.90
N ILE A 57 4.55 -3.22 -3.12
CA ILE A 57 5.10 -3.77 -4.36
C ILE A 57 5.45 -2.61 -5.27
N GLY A 58 6.73 -2.46 -5.57
CA GLY A 58 7.24 -1.59 -6.61
C GLY A 58 7.50 -2.38 -7.89
N SER A 59 7.26 -1.78 -9.05
CA SER A 59 7.46 -2.46 -10.32
C SER A 59 8.26 -1.61 -11.31
N LYS A 60 8.82 -2.28 -12.28
CA LYS A 60 9.52 -1.73 -13.44
C LYS A 60 9.11 -2.53 -14.68
N VAL A 61 9.57 -2.11 -15.86
CA VAL A 61 9.20 -2.77 -17.12
C VAL A 61 9.48 -4.28 -17.09
N THR A 62 10.59 -4.71 -16.49
CA THR A 62 11.04 -6.10 -16.48
C THR A 62 10.58 -6.93 -15.30
N GLY A 63 9.87 -6.37 -14.32
CA GLY A 63 9.39 -7.12 -13.15
C GLY A 63 8.99 -6.28 -11.95
N SER A 64 8.68 -6.94 -10.86
CA SER A 64 8.27 -6.32 -9.59
C SER A 64 9.14 -6.79 -8.44
N ARG A 65 9.12 -6.04 -7.34
CA ARG A 65 9.81 -6.32 -6.09
C ARG A 65 8.87 -6.08 -4.92
N GLU A 66 8.90 -6.99 -3.97
CA GLU A 66 8.20 -6.84 -2.71
C GLU A 66 9.09 -6.22 -1.66
N GLY A 67 8.49 -5.43 -0.79
CA GLY A 67 9.13 -4.84 0.35
C GLY A 67 8.13 -4.45 1.43
N GLY A 68 8.63 -3.79 2.47
CA GLY A 68 7.80 -3.34 3.58
C GLY A 68 8.62 -2.74 4.70
N PHE A 69 7.99 -2.63 5.87
CA PHE A 69 8.58 -2.00 7.05
C PHE A 69 8.48 -2.96 8.24
N LYS A 70 9.59 -3.16 8.96
CA LYS A 70 9.66 -4.09 10.09
C LYS A 70 9.18 -3.46 11.39
N ASN A 71 9.38 -2.14 11.54
CA ASN A 71 9.08 -1.41 12.76
C ASN A 71 8.06 -0.31 12.47
N PHE A 72 6.92 -0.39 13.09
CA PHE A 72 5.89 0.64 13.11
C PHE A 72 5.02 0.47 14.34
N THR A 73 4.36 1.53 14.74
CA THR A 73 3.40 1.55 15.84
C THR A 73 2.12 2.25 15.38
N GLY A 74 1.01 1.95 16.01
CA GLY A 74 -0.25 2.60 15.69
C GLY A 74 -1.42 2.10 16.50
N SER A 75 -2.55 2.74 16.28
CA SER A 75 -3.79 2.44 16.99
C SER A 75 -5.02 2.76 16.13
N PHE A 76 -6.13 2.16 16.52
CA PHE A 76 -7.48 2.53 16.10
C PHE A 76 -8.33 2.86 17.32
N ASP A 77 -9.21 3.86 17.22
CA ASP A 77 -10.25 4.13 18.19
C ASP A 77 -11.62 3.78 17.59
N LEU A 78 -12.36 2.95 18.31
CA LEU A 78 -13.72 2.54 17.94
C LEU A 78 -14.71 3.07 18.98
N LYS A 79 -15.87 3.53 18.51
CA LYS A 79 -17.02 3.85 19.33
C LYS A 79 -18.26 3.15 18.75
N ASP A 80 -19.01 2.48 19.62
CA ASP A 80 -20.18 1.71 19.21
C ASP A 80 -19.86 0.71 18.07
N ASP A 81 -18.67 0.08 18.17
CA ASP A 81 -18.13 -0.88 17.21
C ASP A 81 -17.79 -0.30 15.82
N GLU A 82 -17.84 1.02 15.64
CA GLU A 82 -17.47 1.68 14.40
C GLU A 82 -16.12 2.39 14.53
N PRO A 83 -15.20 2.26 13.54
CA PRO A 83 -13.93 2.98 13.56
C PRO A 83 -14.18 4.49 13.42
N GLN A 84 -13.53 5.27 14.26
CA GLN A 84 -13.68 6.72 14.33
C GLN A 84 -12.37 7.43 13.99
N SER A 85 -11.26 6.91 14.50
CA SER A 85 -9.94 7.44 14.25
C SER A 85 -8.91 6.32 14.12
N GLY A 86 -7.73 6.65 13.65
CA GLY A 86 -6.63 5.72 13.56
C GLY A 86 -5.37 6.44 13.12
N GLN A 87 -4.23 5.94 13.58
CA GLN A 87 -2.94 6.48 13.19
C GLN A 87 -1.87 5.42 13.25
N PHE A 88 -0.82 5.60 12.45
CA PHE A 88 0.41 4.83 12.59
C PHE A 88 1.63 5.65 12.20
N THR A 89 2.76 5.28 12.80
CA THR A 89 4.08 5.83 12.52
C THR A 89 5.01 4.70 12.14
N ILE A 90 5.71 4.84 11.02
CA ILE A 90 6.65 3.87 10.47
C ILE A 90 8.07 4.38 10.71
N ASP A 91 8.94 3.54 11.27
CA ASP A 91 10.39 3.76 11.24
C ASP A 91 10.92 3.42 9.84
N MET A 92 11.27 4.45 9.07
CA MET A 92 11.72 4.30 7.68
C MET A 92 13.07 3.59 7.58
N ASN A 93 13.88 3.58 8.65
CA ASN A 93 15.11 2.79 8.73
C ASN A 93 14.85 1.29 8.74
N SER A 94 13.63 0.88 9.09
CA SER A 94 13.21 -0.52 9.10
C SER A 94 12.79 -1.05 7.72
N THR A 95 12.88 -0.24 6.66
CA THR A 95 12.58 -0.64 5.28
C THR A 95 13.39 -1.86 4.87
N TRP A 96 12.71 -2.80 4.24
CA TRP A 96 13.31 -4.00 3.64
C TRP A 96 12.69 -4.25 2.25
N SER A 97 13.40 -5.01 1.43
CA SER A 97 12.87 -5.61 0.20
C SER A 97 13.44 -7.02 0.02
N ASP A 98 12.91 -7.75 -0.95
CA ASP A 98 13.37 -9.08 -1.37
C ASP A 98 14.76 -9.08 -2.05
N ASP A 99 15.39 -7.91 -2.17
CA ASP A 99 16.75 -7.71 -2.67
C ASP A 99 17.53 -6.76 -1.74
N GLU A 100 18.68 -7.20 -1.22
CA GLU A 100 19.47 -6.38 -0.28
C GLU A 100 20.02 -5.09 -0.90
N ARG A 101 20.38 -5.10 -2.19
CA ARG A 101 20.87 -3.89 -2.88
C ARG A 101 19.73 -2.89 -3.04
N LEU A 102 18.53 -3.38 -3.39
CA LEU A 102 17.35 -2.54 -3.44
C LEU A 102 17.01 -2.00 -2.04
N THR A 103 17.08 -2.81 -0.99
CA THR A 103 16.86 -2.36 0.39
C THR A 103 17.74 -1.17 0.76
N LYS A 104 19.05 -1.20 0.39
CA LYS A 104 19.95 -0.07 0.62
C LYS A 104 19.58 1.15 -0.22
N HIS A 105 19.22 0.93 -1.48
CA HIS A 105 18.85 2.00 -2.40
C HIS A 105 17.53 2.69 -1.99
N LEU A 106 16.53 1.94 -1.53
CA LEU A 106 15.28 2.49 -1.03
C LEU A 106 15.46 3.46 0.15
N LYS A 107 16.53 3.30 0.94
CA LYS A 107 16.86 4.19 2.06
C LYS A 107 17.60 5.46 1.65
N ALA A 108 18.18 5.50 0.45
CA ALA A 108 18.99 6.61 -0.04
C ALA A 108 18.15 7.84 -0.40
N GLU A 109 18.85 8.96 -0.61
CA GLU A 109 18.30 10.29 -0.89
C GLU A 109 17.37 10.33 -2.12
N ASP A 110 17.64 9.52 -3.14
CA ASP A 110 16.85 9.43 -4.36
C ASP A 110 15.53 8.62 -4.22
N PHE A 111 15.32 7.96 -3.05
CA PHE A 111 14.07 7.27 -2.69
C PHE A 111 13.48 7.84 -1.39
N PHE A 112 13.56 7.09 -0.28
CA PHE A 112 12.91 7.49 0.97
C PHE A 112 13.70 8.53 1.77
N ASP A 113 15.01 8.68 1.49
CA ASP A 113 15.88 9.65 2.18
C ASP A 113 15.75 9.57 3.71
N VAL A 114 15.97 8.36 4.22
CA VAL A 114 15.67 8.05 5.63
C VAL A 114 16.54 8.80 6.64
N GLU A 115 17.67 9.38 6.20
CA GLU A 115 18.51 10.25 7.03
C GLU A 115 17.80 11.55 7.36
N ASN A 116 17.11 12.15 6.37
CA ASN A 116 16.37 13.40 6.53
C ASN A 116 14.91 13.17 6.96
N TYR A 117 14.33 12.02 6.56
CA TYR A 117 12.94 11.65 6.83
C TYR A 117 12.86 10.27 7.50
N PRO A 118 13.29 10.16 8.78
CA PRO A 118 13.36 8.88 9.48
C PRO A 118 11.99 8.26 9.80
N GLU A 119 10.91 9.04 9.70
CA GLU A 119 9.54 8.59 9.97
C GLU A 119 8.61 8.89 8.80
N SER A 120 7.66 7.98 8.57
CA SER A 120 6.44 8.21 7.79
C SER A 120 5.24 8.05 8.70
N LYS A 121 4.18 8.85 8.46
CA LYS A 121 2.98 8.89 9.33
C LYS A 121 1.72 8.81 8.51
N PHE A 122 0.75 8.09 9.02
CA PHE A 122 -0.62 8.13 8.54
C PHE A 122 -1.54 8.53 9.69
N VAL A 123 -2.45 9.48 9.43
CA VAL A 123 -3.47 9.91 10.40
C VAL A 123 -4.81 9.93 9.68
N ALA A 124 -5.73 9.09 10.12
CA ALA A 124 -7.07 9.02 9.55
C ALA A 124 -7.79 10.38 9.69
N THR A 125 -8.51 10.75 8.63
CA THR A 125 -9.35 11.96 8.59
C THR A 125 -10.82 11.60 8.51
N ASN A 126 -11.16 10.44 7.96
CA ASN A 126 -12.55 9.97 7.87
C ASN A 126 -12.61 8.45 7.63
N PHE A 127 -13.62 7.80 8.20
CA PHE A 127 -14.07 6.46 7.87
C PHE A 127 -15.49 6.55 7.32
N SER A 128 -15.65 6.33 6.02
CA SER A 128 -16.97 6.32 5.38
C SER A 128 -17.41 4.87 5.15
N LYS A 129 -18.45 4.44 5.86
CA LYS A 129 -18.99 3.09 5.73
C LYS A 129 -19.69 2.94 4.38
N SER A 130 -19.30 1.96 3.60
CA SER A 130 -19.98 1.56 2.38
C SER A 130 -20.98 0.43 2.67
N LEU A 131 -21.69 -0.04 1.65
CA LEU A 131 -22.52 -1.23 1.78
C LEU A 131 -21.65 -2.43 2.17
N GLU A 132 -22.20 -3.39 2.92
CA GLU A 132 -21.54 -4.66 3.31
C GLU A 132 -20.40 -4.55 4.34
N GLY A 133 -20.34 -3.49 5.16
CA GLY A 133 -19.33 -3.36 6.22
C GLY A 133 -17.92 -3.04 5.72
N LYS A 134 -17.77 -2.70 4.45
CA LYS A 134 -16.54 -2.13 3.89
C LYS A 134 -16.52 -0.63 4.14
N TYR A 135 -15.33 -0.04 4.16
CA TYR A 135 -15.14 1.38 4.39
C TYR A 135 -14.27 1.99 3.29
N GLU A 136 -14.50 3.25 2.97
CA GLU A 136 -13.49 4.13 2.39
C GLU A 136 -12.78 4.84 3.55
N LEU A 137 -11.49 4.60 3.69
CA LEU A 137 -10.64 5.26 4.68
C LEU A 137 -9.91 6.41 4.01
N SER A 138 -10.12 7.60 4.53
CA SER A 138 -9.33 8.79 4.16
C SER A 138 -8.37 9.12 5.28
N GLY A 139 -7.14 9.52 4.94
CA GLY A 139 -6.14 9.92 5.91
C GLY A 139 -4.98 10.67 5.30
N ASN A 140 -4.33 11.48 6.13
CA ASN A 140 -3.12 12.19 5.76
C ASN A 140 -1.92 11.24 5.84
N LEU A 141 -1.33 10.92 4.71
CA LEU A 141 -0.05 10.22 4.62
C LEU A 141 1.06 11.26 4.49
N THR A 142 2.00 11.24 5.43
CA THR A 142 3.26 11.99 5.33
C THR A 142 4.37 11.02 4.97
N LEU A 143 4.94 11.19 3.78
CA LEU A 143 6.05 10.39 3.27
C LEU A 143 7.10 11.34 2.69
N ARG A 144 8.36 11.16 3.09
CA ARG A 144 9.48 12.00 2.63
C ARG A 144 9.20 13.51 2.82
N GLY A 145 8.59 13.89 3.94
CA GLY A 145 8.24 15.28 4.27
C GLY A 145 7.05 15.86 3.52
N VAL A 146 6.48 15.15 2.55
CA VAL A 146 5.29 15.57 1.81
C VAL A 146 4.05 14.94 2.42
N THR A 147 3.03 15.76 2.72
CA THR A 147 1.75 15.28 3.26
C THR A 147 0.64 15.43 2.24
N LYS A 148 -0.04 14.34 1.93
CA LYS A 148 -1.25 14.31 1.09
C LYS A 148 -2.34 13.52 1.78
N ASN A 149 -3.60 13.92 1.57
CA ASN A 149 -4.73 13.11 1.96
C ASN A 149 -4.95 12.02 0.91
N ILE A 150 -4.96 10.77 1.33
CA ILE A 150 -5.22 9.61 0.48
C ILE A 150 -6.52 8.96 0.90
N THR A 151 -7.35 8.54 -0.05
CA THR A 151 -8.59 7.79 0.21
C THR A 151 -8.56 6.48 -0.53
N PHE A 152 -8.78 5.37 0.17
CA PHE A 152 -8.70 4.02 -0.37
C PHE A 152 -9.75 3.10 0.26
N PRO A 153 -10.20 2.06 -0.47
CA PRO A 153 -11.11 1.06 0.08
C PRO A 153 -10.41 0.19 1.13
N THR A 154 -11.11 -0.09 2.20
CA THR A 154 -10.59 -0.96 3.28
C THR A 154 -11.68 -1.85 3.85
N GLN A 155 -11.27 -2.98 4.39
CA GLN A 155 -12.13 -3.86 5.17
C GLN A 155 -11.74 -3.79 6.64
N VAL A 156 -12.72 -3.50 7.51
CA VAL A 156 -12.54 -3.52 8.96
C VAL A 156 -13.40 -4.63 9.54
N ILE A 157 -12.75 -5.55 10.25
CA ILE A 157 -13.39 -6.64 10.97
C ILE A 157 -13.01 -6.45 12.45
N HIS A 158 -13.99 -6.42 13.32
CA HIS A 158 -13.76 -6.26 14.74
C HIS A 158 -14.53 -7.29 15.57
N ASN A 159 -14.04 -7.49 16.78
CA ASN A 159 -14.73 -8.14 17.87
C ASN A 159 -14.39 -7.40 19.18
N ALA A 160 -14.92 -7.87 20.32
CA ALA A 160 -14.74 -7.17 21.59
C ALA A 160 -13.28 -6.90 21.98
N ASN A 161 -12.31 -7.64 21.47
CA ASN A 161 -10.91 -7.60 21.89
C ASN A 161 -9.93 -7.26 20.78
N SER A 162 -10.34 -7.31 19.50
CA SER A 162 -9.45 -7.09 18.38
C SER A 162 -10.12 -6.40 17.20
N VAL A 163 -9.31 -5.68 16.45
CA VAL A 163 -9.67 -5.05 15.16
C VAL A 163 -8.66 -5.52 14.13
N LEU A 164 -9.16 -5.93 12.97
CA LEU A 164 -8.37 -6.23 11.79
C LEU A 164 -8.75 -5.25 10.69
N LEU A 165 -7.79 -4.47 10.21
CA LEU A 165 -7.94 -3.64 9.01
C LEU A 165 -7.10 -4.23 7.88
N LYS A 166 -7.73 -4.48 6.74
CA LYS A 166 -7.06 -4.91 5.50
C LYS A 166 -7.32 -3.91 4.40
N ALA A 167 -6.27 -3.56 3.67
CA ALA A 167 -6.38 -2.76 2.45
C ALA A 167 -5.28 -3.16 1.45
N GLU A 168 -5.62 -3.09 0.17
CA GLU A 168 -4.68 -3.17 -0.94
C GLU A 168 -5.11 -2.13 -1.97
N PHE A 169 -4.21 -1.20 -2.27
CA PHE A 169 -4.42 -0.06 -3.16
C PHE A 169 -3.07 0.40 -3.68
N ASP A 170 -3.04 1.29 -4.65
CA ASP A 170 -1.80 1.89 -5.09
C ASP A 170 -1.79 3.42 -4.92
N ILE A 171 -0.59 3.96 -4.87
CA ILE A 171 -0.29 5.39 -4.83
C ILE A 171 0.73 5.72 -5.90
N ASN A 172 0.67 6.92 -6.45
CA ASN A 172 1.74 7.45 -7.29
C ASN A 172 2.88 7.98 -6.38
N ARG A 173 4.06 7.36 -6.47
CA ARG A 173 5.24 7.74 -5.67
C ARG A 173 5.71 9.17 -5.93
N GLN A 174 5.46 9.71 -7.13
CA GLN A 174 5.85 11.07 -7.48
C GLN A 174 5.06 12.13 -6.70
N ASP A 175 3.83 11.84 -6.25
CA ASP A 175 3.05 12.72 -5.39
C ASP A 175 3.75 13.01 -4.05
N PHE A 176 4.71 12.16 -3.68
CA PHE A 176 5.54 12.28 -2.47
C PHE A 176 6.99 12.63 -2.77
N GLY A 177 7.28 13.13 -3.97
CA GLY A 177 8.62 13.59 -4.37
C GLY A 177 9.63 12.47 -4.61
N ILE A 178 9.19 11.22 -4.76
CA ILE A 178 10.07 10.09 -5.12
C ILE A 178 10.08 9.97 -6.64
N SER A 179 11.05 10.62 -7.28
CA SER A 179 11.10 10.81 -8.74
C SER A 179 12.18 9.99 -9.46
N TYR A 180 12.95 9.15 -8.74
CA TYR A 180 13.98 8.32 -9.38
C TYR A 180 13.38 7.41 -10.46
N ALA A 181 13.76 7.64 -11.72
CA ALA A 181 13.15 7.01 -12.88
C ALA A 181 13.68 5.59 -13.17
N GLY A 182 14.79 5.20 -12.57
CA GLY A 182 15.47 3.94 -12.90
C GLY A 182 16.38 4.09 -14.13
N LYS A 183 16.67 2.97 -14.80
CA LYS A 183 17.46 2.93 -16.02
C LYS A 183 16.59 3.23 -17.23
N VAL A 184 17.16 3.87 -18.26
CA VAL A 184 16.45 4.26 -19.49
C VAL A 184 15.74 3.09 -20.20
N ASP A 185 16.31 1.91 -20.12
CA ASP A 185 15.78 0.66 -20.71
C ASP A 185 14.94 -0.17 -19.74
N ASP A 186 14.81 0.25 -18.48
CA ASP A 186 14.08 -0.47 -17.44
C ASP A 186 13.51 0.53 -16.40
N LEU A 187 12.59 1.36 -16.84
CA LEU A 187 11.99 2.42 -16.05
C LEU A 187 11.16 1.86 -14.89
N ILE A 188 11.27 2.52 -13.74
CA ILE A 188 10.44 2.25 -12.57
C ILE A 188 9.08 2.89 -12.80
N ARG A 189 8.02 2.12 -12.57
CA ARG A 189 6.65 2.60 -12.66
C ARG A 189 6.33 3.55 -11.49
N ASP A 190 5.40 4.45 -11.72
CA ASP A 190 5.07 5.46 -10.70
C ASP A 190 4.08 4.91 -9.67
N GLU A 191 3.24 3.96 -10.06
CA GLU A 191 2.29 3.29 -9.18
C GLU A 191 3.01 2.27 -8.30
N VAL A 192 2.79 2.41 -6.98
CA VAL A 192 3.30 1.50 -5.95
C VAL A 192 2.12 0.93 -5.17
N ILE A 193 1.96 -0.39 -5.20
CA ILE A 193 0.91 -1.07 -4.45
C ILE A 193 1.29 -1.05 -2.97
N ILE A 194 0.34 -0.66 -2.13
CA ILE A 194 0.44 -0.69 -0.66
C ILE A 194 -0.46 -1.80 -0.13
N LYS A 195 0.06 -2.60 0.78
CA LYS A 195 -0.65 -3.69 1.44
C LYS A 195 -0.67 -3.47 2.94
N LEU A 196 -1.84 -3.30 3.50
CA LEU A 196 -2.05 -3.16 4.93
C LEU A 196 -2.74 -4.41 5.48
N ASN A 197 -2.16 -5.01 6.51
CA ASN A 197 -2.80 -6.01 7.35
C ASN A 197 -2.53 -5.63 8.80
N LEU A 198 -3.40 -4.79 9.36
CA LEU A 198 -3.19 -4.18 10.67
C LEU A 198 -4.09 -4.87 11.70
N ILE A 199 -3.47 -5.55 12.65
CA ILE A 199 -4.14 -6.29 13.72
C ILE A 199 -3.92 -5.54 15.02
N ALA A 200 -4.99 -5.00 15.59
CA ALA A 200 -4.96 -4.25 16.84
C ALA A 200 -5.72 -4.97 17.95
N GLN A 201 -5.26 -4.81 19.18
CA GLN A 201 -5.87 -5.42 20.36
C GLN A 201 -6.22 -4.33 21.37
N SER A 202 -7.34 -4.53 22.09
CA SER A 202 -7.71 -3.62 23.19
C SER A 202 -6.68 -3.72 24.31
N GLN A 203 -6.34 -2.58 24.88
CA GLN A 203 -5.63 -2.49 26.14
C GLN A 203 -6.51 -2.90 27.32
#